data_3b5cdda7f55fe5e104a085229a36f901
#
_entry.id   3b5cdda7f55fe5e104a085229a36f901
#
_cell.length_a   1.000
_cell.length_b   1.000
_cell.length_c   1.000
_cell.angle_alpha   90.00
_cell.angle_beta   90.00
_cell.angle_gamma   90.00
#
_symmetry.space_group_name_H-M   'P 1'
#
loop_
_entity.id
_entity.type
_entity.pdbx_description
1 polymer ?
#
loop_
_entity_poly.entity_id
_entity_poly.type
_entity_poly.pdbx_seq_one_letter_code
_entity_poly.pdbx_strand_id
1 'polypeptide(L)'
;YAKKYTILNNRIKVEEISDLSSRVDLKTKYNLSDTDMLIVIKEGEKEKTLTSNDLSTYDYSTNKQIDLTEEAITNAIVELSMDKKPVIYVLSSKSYYQSEQALSSVTQKLQDESNEVKYLDILTSGSVPEDCNCLVITTLKEDLNELERDKILEYIKNGGKILMLTSQNVLNVETPNLNAILAEYGISINFGAVFEQATSKMLQNAPEFVIADVSSSFMSNI
;
A
#
# COMPACT_ATOMS: atom_id res chain seq x y z
N TYR A 1 16.71 -17.81 3.77
CA TYR A 1 15.28 -17.45 3.77
C TYR A 1 14.43 -18.51 3.04
N ALA A 2 14.65 -18.79 1.77
CA ALA A 2 13.81 -19.70 0.97
C ALA A 2 13.53 -21.05 1.63
N LYS A 3 14.52 -21.67 2.28
CA LYS A 3 14.36 -22.95 2.99
C LYS A 3 13.37 -22.90 4.16
N LYS A 4 13.11 -21.73 4.76
CA LYS A 4 12.10 -21.58 5.83
C LYS A 4 10.69 -21.85 5.33
N TYR A 5 10.38 -21.47 4.09
CA TYR A 5 9.07 -21.69 3.49
C TYR A 5 8.73 -23.16 3.29
N THR A 6 9.75 -24.03 3.05
CA THR A 6 9.51 -25.48 2.93
C THR A 6 9.09 -26.13 4.25
N ILE A 7 9.45 -25.51 5.40
CA ILE A 7 9.05 -25.98 6.73
C ILE A 7 7.59 -25.57 6.99
N LEU A 8 7.20 -24.36 6.54
CA LEU A 8 5.85 -23.82 6.72
C LEU A 8 4.82 -24.48 5.80
N ASN A 9 5.24 -24.86 4.60
CA ASN A 9 4.37 -25.47 3.60
C ASN A 9 5.12 -26.52 2.78
N ASN A 10 4.73 -27.79 2.91
CA ASN A 10 5.35 -28.93 2.22
C ASN A 10 5.12 -28.94 0.69
N ARG A 11 4.25 -28.09 0.16
CA ARG A 11 4.09 -27.89 -1.29
C ARG A 11 5.19 -27.04 -1.90
N ILE A 12 5.88 -26.22 -1.08
CA ILE A 12 6.98 -25.39 -1.55
C ILE A 12 8.24 -26.24 -1.63
N LYS A 13 8.89 -26.23 -2.80
CA LYS A 13 10.15 -26.90 -3.05
C LYS A 13 11.20 -25.85 -3.36
N VAL A 14 12.38 -25.99 -2.81
CA VAL A 14 13.52 -25.11 -3.04
C VAL A 14 14.66 -25.90 -3.66
N GLU A 15 15.11 -25.46 -4.83
CA GLU A 15 16.32 -25.93 -5.50
C GLU A 15 17.38 -24.84 -5.41
N GLU A 16 18.55 -25.15 -4.94
CA GLU A 16 19.67 -24.23 -4.86
C GLU A 16 20.71 -24.60 -5.90
N ILE A 17 21.04 -23.67 -6.78
CA ILE A 17 22.01 -23.83 -7.86
C ILE A 17 23.19 -22.94 -7.54
N SER A 18 24.27 -23.54 -7.03
CA SER A 18 25.48 -22.83 -6.60
C SER A 18 26.49 -22.62 -7.75
N ASP A 19 26.38 -23.39 -8.82
CA ASP A 19 27.27 -23.28 -10.00
C ASP A 19 26.44 -23.09 -11.27
N LEU A 20 26.47 -21.89 -11.82
CA LEU A 20 25.82 -21.54 -13.06
C LEU A 20 26.66 -21.88 -14.30
N SER A 21 27.94 -22.20 -14.16
CA SER A 21 28.82 -22.46 -15.29
C SER A 21 28.36 -23.68 -16.13
N SER A 22 27.77 -24.67 -15.46
CA SER A 22 27.21 -25.88 -16.08
C SER A 22 25.73 -25.73 -16.54
N ARG A 23 25.06 -24.60 -16.20
CA ARG A 23 23.63 -24.38 -16.44
C ARG A 23 23.41 -23.34 -17.54
N VAL A 24 23.91 -23.65 -18.75
CA VAL A 24 23.77 -22.78 -19.92
C VAL A 24 22.29 -22.50 -20.26
N ASP A 25 21.40 -23.47 -19.98
CA ASP A 25 19.95 -23.35 -20.12
C ASP A 25 19.40 -22.17 -19.30
N LEU A 26 19.76 -22.05 -18.02
CA LEU A 26 19.31 -20.99 -17.12
C LEU A 26 19.98 -19.66 -17.45
N LYS A 27 21.25 -19.67 -17.76
CA LYS A 27 21.98 -18.45 -18.15
C LYS A 27 21.34 -17.81 -19.38
N THR A 28 20.99 -18.61 -20.38
CA THR A 28 20.33 -18.11 -21.59
C THR A 28 18.90 -17.64 -21.28
N LYS A 29 18.13 -18.43 -20.53
CA LYS A 29 16.74 -18.10 -20.22
C LYS A 29 16.59 -16.79 -19.45
N TYR A 30 17.46 -16.57 -18.47
CA TYR A 30 17.37 -15.41 -17.56
C TYR A 30 18.42 -14.33 -17.82
N ASN A 31 19.20 -14.48 -18.90
CA ASN A 31 20.27 -13.56 -19.27
C ASN A 31 21.28 -13.31 -18.13
N LEU A 32 21.76 -14.40 -17.49
CA LEU A 32 22.63 -14.35 -16.32
C LEU A 32 24.10 -14.47 -16.70
N SER A 33 24.96 -13.77 -15.98
CA SER A 33 26.41 -14.01 -15.90
C SER A 33 26.73 -15.04 -14.82
N ASP A 34 28.00 -15.48 -14.72
CA ASP A 34 28.42 -16.47 -13.73
C ASP A 34 28.37 -15.97 -12.28
N THR A 35 28.28 -14.65 -12.08
CA THR A 35 28.30 -13.99 -10.77
C THR A 35 26.94 -13.45 -10.35
N ASP A 36 25.92 -13.58 -11.21
CA ASP A 36 24.59 -13.04 -10.89
C ASP A 36 23.88 -13.91 -9.87
N MET A 37 23.11 -13.24 -9.02
CA MET A 37 22.19 -13.89 -8.06
C MET A 37 20.76 -13.60 -8.49
N LEU A 38 19.97 -14.64 -8.62
CA LEU A 38 18.56 -14.57 -8.98
C LEU A 38 17.75 -15.57 -8.16
N ILE A 39 16.60 -15.14 -7.66
CA ILE A 39 15.59 -16.05 -7.12
C ILE A 39 14.46 -16.15 -8.14
N VAL A 40 14.13 -17.35 -8.55
CA VAL A 40 13.00 -17.63 -9.44
C VAL A 40 11.93 -18.37 -8.66
N ILE A 41 10.74 -17.80 -8.58
CA ILE A 41 9.59 -18.37 -7.92
C ILE A 41 8.60 -18.78 -9.01
N LYS A 42 8.05 -20.00 -8.88
CA LYS A 42 7.14 -20.57 -9.91
C LYS A 42 5.90 -21.15 -9.27
N GLU A 43 4.76 -20.95 -9.91
CA GLU A 43 3.50 -21.61 -9.64
C GLU A 43 2.81 -22.00 -10.96
N GLY A 44 2.82 -23.30 -11.29
CA GLY A 44 2.38 -23.76 -12.59
C GLY A 44 3.21 -23.15 -13.73
N GLU A 45 2.53 -22.46 -14.65
CA GLU A 45 3.17 -21.77 -15.77
C GLU A 45 3.60 -20.32 -15.42
N LYS A 46 3.15 -19.80 -14.27
CA LYS A 46 3.53 -18.46 -13.84
C LYS A 46 4.92 -18.47 -13.21
N GLU A 47 5.72 -17.45 -13.46
CA GLU A 47 7.01 -17.27 -12.79
C GLU A 47 7.28 -15.80 -12.46
N LYS A 48 7.99 -15.58 -11.36
CA LYS A 48 8.49 -14.27 -10.90
C LYS A 48 9.98 -14.39 -10.61
N THR A 49 10.74 -13.41 -11.06
CA THR A 49 12.18 -13.31 -10.78
C THR A 49 12.44 -12.18 -9.82
N LEU A 50 13.32 -12.41 -8.85
CA LEU A 50 13.81 -11.41 -7.90
C LEU A 50 15.32 -11.28 -8.05
N THR A 51 15.79 -10.07 -8.28
CA THR A 51 17.19 -9.71 -8.40
C THR A 51 17.74 -9.19 -7.07
N SER A 52 19.03 -8.93 -6.99
CA SER A 52 19.66 -8.33 -5.80
C SER A 52 19.01 -7.00 -5.38
N ASN A 53 18.51 -6.22 -6.35
CA ASN A 53 17.85 -4.95 -6.10
C ASN A 53 16.46 -5.11 -5.43
N ASP A 54 15.81 -6.25 -5.64
CA ASP A 54 14.52 -6.56 -5.02
C ASP A 54 14.69 -7.06 -3.58
N LEU A 55 15.89 -7.55 -3.23
CA LEU A 55 16.17 -8.20 -1.95
C LEU A 55 16.69 -7.26 -0.87
N SER A 56 17.11 -6.06 -1.22
CA SER A 56 17.56 -5.07 -0.23
C SER A 56 17.42 -3.65 -0.74
N THR A 57 17.27 -2.73 0.19
CA THR A 57 17.29 -1.29 -0.07
C THR A 57 18.25 -0.60 0.89
N TYR A 58 18.60 0.65 0.60
CA TYR A 58 19.47 1.45 1.45
C TYR A 58 18.71 2.63 2.04
N ASP A 59 18.62 2.68 3.35
CA ASP A 59 18.03 3.80 4.07
C ASP A 59 19.10 4.88 4.32
N TYR A 60 19.01 5.95 3.55
CA TYR A 60 19.94 7.09 3.64
C TYR A 60 19.77 7.89 4.93
N SER A 61 18.62 7.80 5.60
CA SER A 61 18.37 8.53 6.85
C SER A 61 19.08 7.89 8.04
N THR A 62 19.12 6.55 8.08
CA THR A 62 19.80 5.77 9.11
C THR A 62 21.16 5.24 8.69
N ASN A 63 21.53 5.45 7.42
CA ASN A 63 22.78 4.96 6.80
C ASN A 63 22.92 3.43 6.93
N LYS A 64 21.83 2.69 6.71
CA LYS A 64 21.78 1.23 6.83
C LYS A 64 21.19 0.57 5.59
N GLN A 65 21.71 -0.61 5.28
CA GLN A 65 21.06 -1.52 4.34
C GLN A 65 19.93 -2.26 5.06
N ILE A 66 18.76 -2.27 4.44
CA ILE A 66 17.56 -2.99 4.91
C ILE A 66 17.42 -4.24 4.07
N ASP A 67 17.31 -5.40 4.72
CA ASP A 67 17.04 -6.70 4.08
C ASP A 67 15.53 -6.83 3.81
N LEU A 68 15.16 -6.93 2.55
CA LEU A 68 13.80 -7.12 2.07
C LEU A 68 13.53 -8.54 1.56
N THR A 69 14.46 -9.47 1.74
CA THR A 69 14.43 -10.82 1.15
C THR A 69 13.15 -11.57 1.50
N GLU A 70 12.71 -11.54 2.75
CA GLU A 70 11.50 -12.24 3.19
C GLU A 70 10.26 -11.59 2.58
N GLU A 71 10.17 -10.27 2.61
CA GLU A 71 9.07 -9.50 2.02
C GLU A 71 8.97 -9.76 0.52
N ALA A 72 10.07 -9.67 -0.21
CA ALA A 72 10.10 -9.89 -1.66
C ALA A 72 9.66 -11.32 -2.05
N ILE A 73 10.14 -12.33 -1.34
CA ILE A 73 9.74 -13.73 -1.61
C ILE A 73 8.27 -13.94 -1.27
N THR A 74 7.79 -13.43 -0.14
CA THR A 74 6.39 -13.58 0.28
C THR A 74 5.46 -12.90 -0.72
N ASN A 75 5.77 -11.67 -1.11
CA ASN A 75 4.97 -10.91 -2.08
C ASN A 75 4.96 -11.61 -3.45
N ALA A 76 6.08 -12.16 -3.89
CA ALA A 76 6.13 -12.91 -5.15
C ALA A 76 5.29 -14.21 -5.10
N ILE A 77 5.28 -14.94 -3.98
CA ILE A 77 4.42 -16.11 -3.80
C ILE A 77 2.94 -15.71 -3.82
N VAL A 78 2.58 -14.64 -3.11
CA VAL A 78 1.22 -14.11 -3.07
C VAL A 78 0.78 -13.66 -4.47
N GLU A 79 1.63 -12.91 -5.19
CA GLU A 79 1.34 -12.44 -6.55
C GLU A 79 1.07 -13.61 -7.52
N LEU A 80 1.89 -14.66 -7.47
CA LEU A 80 1.71 -15.82 -8.35
C LEU A 80 0.43 -16.61 -8.04
N SER A 81 0.02 -16.65 -6.77
CA SER A 81 -1.21 -17.34 -6.34
C SER A 81 -2.50 -16.56 -6.63
N MET A 82 -2.40 -15.31 -7.06
CA MET A 82 -3.56 -14.50 -7.42
C MET A 82 -3.96 -14.72 -8.88
N ASP A 83 -5.28 -14.81 -9.14
CA ASP A 83 -5.80 -14.78 -10.51
C ASP A 83 -5.79 -13.37 -11.10
N LYS A 84 -6.04 -12.37 -10.27
CA LYS A 84 -5.96 -10.93 -10.59
C LYS A 84 -5.40 -10.16 -9.42
N LYS A 85 -4.59 -9.16 -9.72
CA LYS A 85 -4.14 -8.20 -8.71
C LYS A 85 -5.31 -7.36 -8.22
N PRO A 86 -5.44 -7.10 -6.92
CA PRO A 86 -6.39 -6.13 -6.43
C PRO A 86 -6.12 -4.74 -7.01
N VAL A 87 -7.15 -4.03 -7.41
CA VAL A 87 -7.04 -2.68 -7.95
C VAL A 87 -7.42 -1.68 -6.87
N ILE A 88 -6.48 -0.80 -6.55
CA ILE A 88 -6.66 0.27 -5.58
C ILE A 88 -6.77 1.58 -6.35
N TYR A 89 -7.86 2.29 -6.15
CA TYR A 89 -8.03 3.62 -6.73
C TYR A 89 -7.75 4.70 -5.69
N VAL A 90 -6.92 5.67 -6.06
CA VAL A 90 -6.65 6.86 -5.25
C VAL A 90 -7.47 8.02 -5.80
N LEU A 91 -8.37 8.57 -4.98
CA LEU A 91 -9.18 9.71 -5.38
C LEU A 91 -8.27 10.92 -5.61
N SER A 92 -8.21 11.40 -6.85
CA SER A 92 -7.38 12.54 -7.25
C SER A 92 -8.14 13.86 -7.23
N SER A 93 -9.47 13.83 -7.49
CA SER A 93 -10.32 14.99 -7.38
C SER A 93 -10.33 15.53 -5.95
N LYS A 94 -10.26 16.85 -5.80
CA LYS A 94 -10.27 17.53 -4.49
C LYS A 94 -9.13 17.15 -3.53
N SER A 95 -8.20 16.24 -3.91
CA SER A 95 -7.06 15.87 -3.08
C SER A 95 -6.15 17.08 -2.84
N TYR A 96 -5.66 17.22 -1.61
CA TYR A 96 -4.59 18.15 -1.27
C TYR A 96 -3.29 17.79 -2.00
N TYR A 97 -3.03 16.51 -2.13
CA TYR A 97 -1.87 15.97 -2.85
C TYR A 97 -2.17 15.95 -4.35
N GLN A 98 -1.88 17.06 -5.03
CA GLN A 98 -2.24 17.29 -6.44
C GLN A 98 -1.37 16.52 -7.44
N SER A 99 -0.27 15.91 -7.00
CA SER A 99 0.61 15.13 -7.87
C SER A 99 0.74 13.69 -7.37
N GLU A 100 0.80 12.76 -8.31
CA GLU A 100 1.13 11.36 -8.04
C GLU A 100 2.45 11.22 -7.26
N GLN A 101 3.36 12.16 -7.49
CA GLN A 101 4.67 12.20 -6.84
C GLN A 101 4.57 12.44 -5.32
N ALA A 102 3.57 13.17 -4.86
CA ALA A 102 3.37 13.43 -3.43
C ALA A 102 2.93 12.18 -2.65
N LEU A 103 2.33 11.21 -3.34
CA LEU A 103 1.90 9.93 -2.77
C LEU A 103 2.79 8.75 -3.19
N SER A 104 3.90 9.03 -3.89
CA SER A 104 4.75 7.98 -4.50
C SER A 104 5.20 6.91 -3.52
N SER A 105 5.59 7.27 -2.30
CA SER A 105 6.01 6.29 -1.29
C SER A 105 4.87 5.35 -0.86
N VAL A 106 3.64 5.88 -0.73
CA VAL A 106 2.46 5.08 -0.38
C VAL A 106 2.05 4.19 -1.54
N THR A 107 1.97 4.76 -2.75
CA THR A 107 1.59 4.01 -3.95
C THR A 107 2.62 2.95 -4.32
N GLN A 108 3.91 3.25 -4.16
CA GLN A 108 4.97 2.26 -4.36
C GLN A 108 4.82 1.10 -3.38
N LYS A 109 4.61 1.37 -2.09
CA LYS A 109 4.42 0.31 -1.09
C LYS A 109 3.21 -0.58 -1.41
N LEU A 110 2.10 0.01 -1.85
CA LEU A 110 0.93 -0.74 -2.28
C LEU A 110 1.23 -1.61 -3.51
N GLN A 111 2.01 -1.10 -4.46
CA GLN A 111 2.44 -1.86 -5.65
C GLN A 111 3.41 -2.99 -5.29
N ASP A 112 4.33 -2.75 -4.37
CA ASP A 112 5.26 -3.77 -3.85
C ASP A 112 4.50 -4.94 -3.20
N GLU A 113 3.34 -4.65 -2.60
CA GLU A 113 2.41 -5.65 -2.05
C GLU A 113 1.46 -6.25 -3.12
N SER A 114 1.86 -6.22 -4.39
CA SER A 114 1.16 -6.84 -5.52
C SER A 114 -0.22 -6.25 -5.85
N ASN A 115 -0.47 -4.99 -5.46
CA ASN A 115 -1.68 -4.29 -5.89
C ASN A 115 -1.43 -3.49 -7.18
N GLU A 116 -2.46 -3.32 -7.98
CA GLU A 116 -2.49 -2.32 -9.06
C GLU A 116 -3.02 -1.00 -8.49
N VAL A 117 -2.29 0.11 -8.67
CA VAL A 117 -2.71 1.42 -8.17
C VAL A 117 -3.05 2.32 -9.34
N LYS A 118 -4.24 2.91 -9.31
CA LYS A 118 -4.77 3.85 -10.30
C LYS A 118 -5.25 5.12 -9.62
N TYR A 119 -5.24 6.22 -10.35
CA TYR A 119 -5.83 7.49 -9.89
C TYR A 119 -7.23 7.65 -10.49
N LEU A 120 -8.15 8.15 -9.67
CA LEU A 120 -9.56 8.29 -10.02
C LEU A 120 -10.01 9.76 -9.87
N ASP A 121 -10.54 10.31 -10.94
CA ASP A 121 -11.36 11.51 -10.91
C ASP A 121 -12.81 11.09 -11.24
N ILE A 122 -13.67 11.14 -10.22
CA ILE A 122 -15.08 10.72 -10.35
C ILE A 122 -15.85 11.63 -11.30
N LEU A 123 -15.48 12.92 -11.38
CA LEU A 123 -16.15 13.85 -12.30
C LEU A 123 -15.91 13.48 -13.75
N THR A 124 -14.73 12.99 -14.06
CA THR A 124 -14.35 12.56 -15.41
C THR A 124 -14.84 11.14 -15.71
N SER A 125 -14.73 10.21 -14.76
CA SER A 125 -15.13 8.81 -14.95
C SER A 125 -16.64 8.57 -14.83
N GLY A 126 -17.36 9.45 -14.14
CA GLY A 126 -18.79 9.36 -13.87
C GLY A 126 -19.18 8.38 -12.75
N SER A 127 -18.27 7.52 -12.30
CA SER A 127 -18.49 6.54 -11.22
C SER A 127 -17.17 6.03 -10.65
N VAL A 128 -17.23 5.34 -9.51
CA VAL A 128 -16.13 4.47 -9.06
C VAL A 128 -16.14 3.22 -9.95
N PRO A 129 -15.01 2.83 -10.55
CA PRO A 129 -14.93 1.66 -11.43
C PRO A 129 -15.31 0.35 -10.74
N GLU A 130 -15.92 -0.58 -11.48
CA GLU A 130 -16.36 -1.87 -10.95
C GLU A 130 -15.20 -2.77 -10.46
N ASP A 131 -14.00 -2.57 -11.02
CA ASP A 131 -12.79 -3.29 -10.62
C ASP A 131 -12.13 -2.70 -9.37
N CYS A 132 -12.70 -1.65 -8.76
CA CYS A 132 -12.17 -1.02 -7.57
C CYS A 132 -12.32 -1.95 -6.35
N ASN A 133 -11.22 -2.48 -5.85
CA ASN A 133 -11.20 -3.28 -4.63
C ASN A 133 -11.10 -2.43 -3.36
N CYS A 134 -10.44 -1.26 -3.45
CA CYS A 134 -10.37 -0.28 -2.37
C CYS A 134 -10.22 1.13 -2.94
N LEU A 135 -11.03 2.06 -2.44
CA LEU A 135 -10.92 3.48 -2.75
C LEU A 135 -10.13 4.18 -1.65
N VAL A 136 -8.99 4.75 -1.99
CA VAL A 136 -8.18 5.57 -1.07
C VAL A 136 -8.60 7.03 -1.20
N ILE A 137 -9.05 7.61 -0.11
CA ILE A 137 -9.37 9.03 -0.01
C ILE A 137 -8.32 9.67 0.91
N THR A 138 -7.52 10.56 0.34
CA THR A 138 -6.51 11.30 1.09
C THR A 138 -7.09 12.61 1.61
N THR A 139 -6.30 13.39 2.34
CA THR A 139 -6.69 14.73 2.79
C THR A 139 -7.24 15.56 1.63
N LEU A 140 -8.44 16.09 1.79
CA LEU A 140 -9.09 16.93 0.80
C LEU A 140 -8.74 18.42 1.02
N LYS A 141 -8.56 19.18 -0.06
CA LYS A 141 -8.37 20.64 -0.01
C LYS A 141 -9.69 21.41 0.04
N GLU A 142 -10.77 20.78 -0.37
CA GLU A 142 -12.16 21.28 -0.37
C GLU A 142 -13.11 20.09 -0.29
N ASP A 143 -14.36 20.30 0.10
CA ASP A 143 -15.34 19.23 0.19
C ASP A 143 -15.65 18.60 -1.17
N LEU A 144 -16.09 17.36 -1.15
CA LEU A 144 -16.64 16.67 -2.31
C LEU A 144 -17.92 17.38 -2.76
N ASN A 145 -18.24 17.31 -4.05
CA ASN A 145 -19.56 17.72 -4.49
C ASN A 145 -20.59 16.60 -4.32
N GLU A 146 -21.86 16.92 -4.56
CA GLU A 146 -22.96 15.94 -4.37
C GLU A 146 -22.82 14.71 -5.28
N LEU A 147 -22.37 14.90 -6.53
CA LEU A 147 -22.17 13.79 -7.46
C LEU A 147 -21.07 12.83 -6.96
N GLU A 148 -19.93 13.37 -6.54
CA GLU A 148 -18.82 12.57 -6.00
C GLU A 148 -19.27 11.82 -4.74
N ARG A 149 -19.95 12.50 -3.81
CA ARG A 149 -20.54 11.89 -2.62
C ARG A 149 -21.47 10.72 -2.99
N ASP A 150 -22.42 10.96 -3.89
CA ASP A 150 -23.44 9.97 -4.23
C ASP A 150 -22.82 8.75 -4.92
N LYS A 151 -21.80 8.94 -5.76
CA LYS A 151 -21.08 7.84 -6.41
C LYS A 151 -20.23 7.04 -5.43
N ILE A 152 -19.63 7.69 -4.44
CA ILE A 152 -18.90 6.98 -3.37
C ILE A 152 -19.89 6.22 -2.47
N LEU A 153 -21.04 6.80 -2.13
CA LEU A 153 -22.08 6.12 -1.36
C LEU A 153 -22.65 4.91 -2.13
N GLU A 154 -22.84 5.02 -3.43
CA GLU A 154 -23.24 3.90 -4.29
C GLU A 154 -22.20 2.77 -4.25
N TYR A 155 -20.92 3.10 -4.37
CA TYR A 155 -19.81 2.14 -4.25
C TYR A 155 -19.80 1.43 -2.89
N ILE A 156 -19.98 2.16 -1.78
CA ILE A 156 -20.04 1.58 -0.42
C ILE A 156 -21.23 0.64 -0.28
N LYS A 157 -22.42 1.03 -0.74
CA LYS A 157 -23.63 0.21 -0.68
C LYS A 157 -23.50 -1.10 -1.45
N ASN A 158 -22.65 -1.11 -2.49
CA ASN A 158 -22.33 -2.30 -3.26
C ASN A 158 -21.18 -3.13 -2.63
N GLY A 159 -20.78 -2.85 -1.40
CA GLY A 159 -19.73 -3.56 -0.67
C GLY A 159 -18.32 -3.05 -0.90
N GLY A 160 -18.17 -1.88 -1.49
CA GLY A 160 -16.90 -1.20 -1.70
C GLY A 160 -16.20 -0.86 -0.39
N LYS A 161 -14.87 -0.87 -0.41
CA LYS A 161 -14.01 -0.60 0.75
C LYS A 161 -13.32 0.74 0.60
N ILE A 162 -13.22 1.48 1.69
CA ILE A 162 -12.53 2.78 1.72
C ILE A 162 -11.38 2.75 2.72
N LEU A 163 -10.24 3.26 2.29
CA LEU A 163 -9.14 3.66 3.16
C LEU A 163 -9.07 5.19 3.17
N MET A 164 -9.34 5.79 4.33
CA MET A 164 -9.23 7.25 4.48
C MET A 164 -7.96 7.61 5.23
N LEU A 165 -7.15 8.46 4.61
CA LEU A 165 -5.92 9.03 5.16
C LEU A 165 -6.08 10.55 5.20
N THR A 166 -6.46 11.08 6.35
CA THR A 166 -6.68 12.53 6.51
C THR A 166 -5.69 13.15 7.49
N SER A 167 -5.36 14.41 7.27
CA SER A 167 -4.49 15.21 8.12
C SER A 167 -5.23 16.44 8.66
N GLN A 168 -4.90 16.81 9.88
CA GLN A 168 -5.49 17.92 10.61
C GLN A 168 -5.33 19.28 9.91
N ASN A 169 -4.23 19.53 9.23
CA ASN A 169 -3.81 20.87 8.82
C ASN A 169 -4.53 21.43 7.58
N VAL A 170 -5.39 20.67 6.95
CA VAL A 170 -5.95 21.04 5.64
C VAL A 170 -7.43 21.33 5.68
N LEU A 171 -8.13 20.82 6.69
CA LEU A 171 -9.58 21.00 6.82
C LEU A 171 -9.94 22.28 7.58
N ASN A 172 -9.49 23.46 7.11
CA ASN A 172 -10.15 24.71 7.47
C ASN A 172 -11.49 24.89 6.75
N VAL A 173 -12.06 23.82 6.24
CA VAL A 173 -13.28 23.81 5.45
C VAL A 173 -14.25 22.80 6.04
N GLU A 174 -15.50 23.21 6.22
CA GLU A 174 -16.58 22.28 6.52
C GLU A 174 -16.73 21.26 5.38
N THR A 175 -16.88 19.97 5.72
CA THR A 175 -16.96 18.87 4.76
C THR A 175 -18.25 18.05 4.93
N PRO A 176 -19.44 18.66 4.67
CA PRO A 176 -20.72 17.98 4.85
C PRO A 176 -20.88 16.76 3.95
N ASN A 177 -20.38 16.79 2.71
CA ASN A 177 -20.48 15.65 1.79
C ASN A 177 -19.54 14.50 2.23
N LEU A 178 -18.33 14.82 2.65
CA LEU A 178 -17.43 13.82 3.23
C LEU A 178 -18.03 13.22 4.52
N ASN A 179 -18.59 14.05 5.39
CA ASN A 179 -19.26 13.59 6.59
C ASN A 179 -20.48 12.70 6.31
N ALA A 180 -21.22 12.94 5.21
CA ALA A 180 -22.29 12.06 4.79
C ALA A 180 -21.78 10.64 4.42
N ILE A 181 -20.61 10.55 3.80
CA ILE A 181 -19.94 9.26 3.52
C ILE A 181 -19.52 8.57 4.82
N LEU A 182 -18.90 9.30 5.73
CA LEU A 182 -18.41 8.78 7.00
C LEU A 182 -19.55 8.32 7.93
N ALA A 183 -20.70 8.95 7.81
CA ALA A 183 -21.90 8.59 8.59
C ALA A 183 -22.39 7.16 8.33
N GLU A 184 -22.11 6.57 7.14
CA GLU A 184 -22.39 5.16 6.86
C GLU A 184 -21.62 4.21 7.80
N TYR A 185 -20.53 4.69 8.38
CA TYR A 185 -19.69 3.96 9.34
C TYR A 185 -19.86 4.47 10.79
N GLY A 186 -20.80 5.38 11.03
CA GLY A 186 -20.99 6.00 12.35
C GLY A 186 -19.86 6.95 12.76
N ILE A 187 -19.13 7.48 11.80
CA ILE A 187 -17.98 8.39 12.01
C ILE A 187 -18.36 9.79 11.55
N SER A 188 -17.85 10.81 12.23
CA SER A 188 -17.91 12.20 11.76
C SER A 188 -16.58 12.92 12.03
N ILE A 189 -16.18 13.78 11.09
CA ILE A 189 -15.09 14.72 11.29
C ILE A 189 -15.67 16.03 11.78
N ASN A 190 -15.26 16.43 12.98
CA ASN A 190 -15.64 17.73 13.54
C ASN A 190 -14.57 18.77 13.20
N PHE A 191 -15.02 19.98 12.91
CA PHE A 191 -14.13 21.11 12.73
C PHE A 191 -13.56 21.52 14.12
N GLY A 192 -12.24 21.48 14.23
CA GLY A 192 -11.57 21.84 15.47
C GLY A 192 -10.16 21.26 15.58
N ALA A 193 -9.44 21.70 16.57
CA ALA A 193 -8.12 21.19 16.93
C ALA A 193 -8.16 20.57 18.32
N VAL A 194 -7.50 19.43 18.48
CA VAL A 194 -7.29 18.80 19.78
C VAL A 194 -5.94 19.26 20.32
N PHE A 195 -5.95 19.75 21.56
CA PHE A 195 -4.72 20.15 22.27
C PHE A 195 -4.49 19.23 23.46
N GLU A 196 -3.31 18.65 23.50
CA GLU A 196 -2.88 17.85 24.66
C GLU A 196 -2.48 18.78 25.82
N GLN A 197 -2.79 18.38 27.04
CA GLN A 197 -2.41 19.12 28.26
C GLN A 197 -1.22 18.50 28.99
N ALA A 198 -1.00 17.18 28.80
CA ALA A 198 0.09 16.48 29.44
C ALA A 198 1.38 16.64 28.60
N THR A 199 2.39 17.32 29.14
CA THR A 199 3.67 17.55 28.44
C THR A 199 4.40 16.28 28.04
N SER A 200 4.19 15.16 28.76
CA SER A 200 4.75 13.85 28.43
C SER A 200 4.13 13.21 27.17
N LYS A 201 3.00 13.74 26.70
CA LYS A 201 2.29 13.27 25.50
C LYS A 201 2.33 14.31 24.36
N MET A 202 3.19 15.28 24.46
CA MET A 202 3.41 16.30 23.44
C MET A 202 4.76 16.08 22.75
N LEU A 203 4.79 16.15 21.43
CA LEU A 203 6.04 16.21 20.69
C LEU A 203 6.59 17.64 20.77
N GLN A 204 7.86 17.79 21.18
CA GLN A 204 8.55 19.09 21.27
C GLN A 204 7.84 20.15 22.16
N ASN A 205 7.07 19.71 23.16
CA ASN A 205 6.24 20.59 24.02
C ASN A 205 5.19 21.41 23.22
N ALA A 206 4.81 20.98 22.04
CA ALA A 206 3.78 21.61 21.23
C ALA A 206 2.45 20.86 21.44
N PRO A 207 1.44 21.50 22.05
CA PRO A 207 0.18 20.82 22.43
C PRO A 207 -0.65 20.32 21.25
N GLU A 208 -0.43 20.86 20.07
CA GLU A 208 -1.04 20.43 18.80
C GLU A 208 -0.44 19.14 18.22
N PHE A 209 0.74 18.73 18.71
CA PHE A 209 1.40 17.49 18.28
C PHE A 209 1.30 16.42 19.37
N VAL A 210 0.20 15.69 19.33
CA VAL A 210 -0.11 14.66 20.32
C VAL A 210 0.63 13.36 20.01
N ILE A 211 1.29 12.80 21.03
CA ILE A 211 1.87 11.45 20.97
C ILE A 211 0.76 10.46 21.31
N ALA A 212 0.28 9.73 20.31
CA ALA A 212 -0.76 8.74 20.49
C ALA A 212 -0.20 7.43 21.05
N ASP A 213 -0.91 6.82 21.98
CA ASP A 213 -0.66 5.45 22.42
C ASP A 213 -1.32 4.48 21.42
N VAL A 214 -0.52 3.61 20.82
CA VAL A 214 -1.03 2.57 19.92
C VAL A 214 -1.20 1.26 20.69
N SER A 215 -2.40 0.71 20.68
CA SER A 215 -2.69 -0.56 21.33
C SER A 215 -1.91 -1.70 20.67
N SER A 216 -1.19 -2.50 21.49
CA SER A 216 -0.45 -3.67 21.01
C SER A 216 -1.34 -4.71 20.33
N SER A 217 -2.61 -4.79 20.70
CA SER A 217 -3.58 -5.68 20.05
C SER A 217 -3.94 -5.25 18.62
N PHE A 218 -3.86 -3.95 18.31
CA PHE A 218 -4.02 -3.44 16.95
C PHE A 218 -2.82 -3.81 16.08
N MET A 219 -1.60 -3.62 16.61
CA MET A 219 -0.35 -3.89 15.88
C MET A 219 -0.08 -5.39 15.65
N SER A 220 -0.67 -6.29 16.45
CA SER A 220 -0.48 -7.74 16.28
C SER A 220 -1.25 -8.33 15.08
N ASN A 221 -2.13 -7.56 14.46
CA ASN A 221 -2.95 -7.98 13.32
C ASN A 221 -2.53 -7.29 12.01
N ILE A 222 -1.45 -6.53 12.02
CA ILE A 222 -0.78 -5.92 10.87
C ILE A 222 0.59 -6.57 10.71
#